data_ad12f85b4aaa223ccbda3409f810e1ad
#
_entry.id   ad12f85b4aaa223ccbda3409f810e1ad
#
_cell.length_a   1.000
_cell.length_b   1.000
_cell.length_c   1.000
_cell.angle_alpha   90.00
_cell.angle_beta   90.00
_cell.angle_gamma   90.00
#
_symmetry.space_group_name_H-M   'P 1'
#
loop_
_entity.id
_entity.type
_entity.pdbx_description
1 polymer ?
#
loop_
_entity_poly.entity_id
_entity_poly.type
_entity_poly.pdbx_seq_one_letter_code
_entity_poly.pdbx_strand_id
1 'polypeptide(L)'
;AQIGFAVITAVAILSDSKIAALITVNIAFAIIMAYTSFASMKRVVGGIDRFKLYMDDIMNFVYMKTNRITKATYMKNDEIGLILTELNEYVDEFDTMRNEDIKVMGEVILVLDKMSQGIYKCRVHSDSHNFMIKALKDMLNKTLDETEHNMTELNNTLNAYTNDDFRNKVSINSHLRADMLEVMNNVNSLGDALSHSAKSNLSNGQHLETNSATMTDSVNNLANKANQQAASLEETAAAVEEITSITRNNANNTVKMSQLGKKVQDAVTSGMTLANQTSQSMD
;
A
#
# COMPACT_ATOMS: atom_id res chain seq x y z
N ALA A 1 -5.28 17.13 82.62
CA ALA A 1 -5.63 18.46 83.14
C ALA A 1 -6.73 18.41 84.23
N GLN A 2 -7.87 17.76 84.05
CA GLN A 2 -8.95 17.64 85.04
C GLN A 2 -8.50 16.91 86.31
N ILE A 3 -7.67 15.85 86.19
CA ILE A 3 -7.13 15.10 87.32
C ILE A 3 -6.16 15.98 88.11
N GLY A 4 -5.34 16.75 87.48
CA GLY A 4 -4.43 17.71 88.12
C GLY A 4 -5.19 18.82 88.86
N PHE A 5 -6.27 19.32 88.29
CA PHE A 5 -7.15 20.30 88.93
C PHE A 5 -7.82 19.74 90.21
N ALA A 6 -8.38 18.51 90.11
CA ALA A 6 -8.98 17.86 91.26
C ALA A 6 -7.99 17.60 92.42
N VAL A 7 -6.74 17.21 92.05
CA VAL A 7 -5.69 16.99 93.06
C VAL A 7 -5.25 18.34 93.73
N ILE A 8 -5.08 19.40 92.97
CA ILE A 8 -4.70 20.73 93.50
C ILE A 8 -5.80 21.31 94.38
N THR A 9 -7.08 21.19 93.99
CA THR A 9 -8.19 21.59 94.81
C THR A 9 -8.34 20.75 96.08
N ALA A 10 -8.13 19.44 96.02
CA ALA A 10 -8.15 18.57 97.15
C ALA A 10 -7.01 18.92 98.16
N VAL A 11 -5.79 19.15 97.70
CA VAL A 11 -4.67 19.59 98.54
C VAL A 11 -4.88 20.95 99.11
N ALA A 12 -5.46 21.90 98.41
CA ALA A 12 -5.76 23.24 98.88
C ALA A 12 -6.90 23.28 99.91
N ILE A 13 -7.84 22.35 99.83
CA ILE A 13 -8.93 22.17 100.86
C ILE A 13 -8.41 21.49 102.13
N LEU A 14 -7.46 20.57 101.99
CA LEU A 14 -6.81 19.84 103.11
C LEU A 14 -5.77 20.67 103.86
N SER A 15 -5.19 21.69 103.27
CA SER A 15 -4.27 22.63 103.90
C SER A 15 -5.13 23.79 104.40
N ASP A 16 -4.98 24.25 105.68
CA ASP A 16 -5.67 25.42 106.29
C ASP A 16 -5.30 26.74 105.53
N SER A 17 -5.34 26.70 104.21
CA SER A 17 -4.90 27.77 103.28
C SER A 17 -6.06 28.74 103.10
N LYS A 18 -5.80 29.99 103.27
CA LYS A 18 -6.70 31.11 103.12
C LYS A 18 -7.44 31.05 101.78
N ILE A 19 -8.72 31.31 101.73
CA ILE A 19 -9.61 31.33 100.52
C ILE A 19 -8.90 32.09 99.32
N ALA A 20 -8.15 33.12 99.60
CA ALA A 20 -7.38 33.88 98.57
C ALA A 20 -6.37 33.01 97.80
N ALA A 21 -5.66 32.08 98.44
CA ALA A 21 -4.72 31.17 97.76
C ALA A 21 -5.43 30.15 96.86
N LEU A 22 -6.60 29.70 97.28
CA LEU A 22 -7.42 28.78 96.47
C LEU A 22 -7.94 29.46 95.20
N ILE A 23 -8.35 30.72 95.31
CA ILE A 23 -8.82 31.52 94.17
C ILE A 23 -7.67 31.77 93.15
N THR A 24 -6.47 32.13 93.61
CA THR A 24 -5.29 32.37 92.75
C THR A 24 -4.85 31.14 92.00
N VAL A 25 -4.86 29.95 92.61
CA VAL A 25 -4.54 28.66 91.99
C VAL A 25 -5.59 28.27 90.93
N ASN A 26 -6.87 28.51 91.17
CA ASN A 26 -7.93 28.24 90.21
C ASN A 26 -7.89 29.21 88.99
N ILE A 27 -7.55 30.48 89.20
CA ILE A 27 -7.37 31.45 88.12
C ILE A 27 -6.13 31.08 87.28
N ALA A 28 -5.01 30.72 87.92
CA ALA A 28 -3.80 30.28 87.21
C ALA A 28 -4.06 29.02 86.37
N PHE A 29 -4.80 28.07 86.94
CA PHE A 29 -5.19 26.84 86.23
C PHE A 29 -6.11 27.15 85.03
N ALA A 30 -7.10 28.02 85.19
CA ALA A 30 -7.99 28.44 84.15
C ALA A 30 -7.21 29.13 82.97
N ILE A 31 -6.22 29.96 83.31
CA ILE A 31 -5.36 30.61 82.32
C ILE A 31 -4.53 29.57 81.58
N ILE A 32 -3.92 28.58 82.29
CA ILE A 32 -3.13 27.50 81.68
C ILE A 32 -4.01 26.65 80.77
N MET A 33 -5.22 26.29 81.21
CA MET A 33 -6.18 25.58 80.39
C MET A 33 -6.66 26.34 79.15
N ALA A 34 -6.92 27.64 79.26
CA ALA A 34 -7.25 28.51 78.15
C ALA A 34 -6.10 28.63 77.18
N TYR A 35 -4.87 28.80 77.68
CA TYR A 35 -3.69 28.87 76.83
C TYR A 35 -3.40 27.52 76.09
N THR A 36 -3.45 26.37 76.79
CA THR A 36 -3.25 25.05 76.16
C THR A 36 -4.37 24.73 75.18
N SER A 37 -5.62 25.05 75.47
CA SER A 37 -6.77 24.91 74.55
C SER A 37 -6.57 25.81 73.30
N PHE A 38 -6.21 27.08 73.48
CA PHE A 38 -5.93 27.99 72.38
C PHE A 38 -4.74 27.54 71.51
N ALA A 39 -3.66 27.12 72.15
CA ALA A 39 -2.47 26.60 71.45
C ALA A 39 -2.78 25.33 70.68
N SER A 40 -3.58 24.42 71.26
CA SER A 40 -4.02 23.17 70.59
C SER A 40 -4.96 23.48 69.41
N MET A 41 -5.93 24.37 69.60
CA MET A 41 -6.85 24.80 68.52
C MET A 41 -6.09 25.45 67.36
N LYS A 42 -5.14 26.37 67.63
CA LYS A 42 -4.30 26.98 66.60
C LYS A 42 -3.44 25.97 65.85
N ARG A 43 -2.96 24.91 66.49
CA ARG A 43 -2.20 23.81 65.84
C ARG A 43 -3.10 22.99 64.92
N VAL A 44 -4.30 22.60 65.37
CA VAL A 44 -5.24 21.78 64.59
C VAL A 44 -5.77 22.55 63.42
N VAL A 45 -6.24 23.79 63.61
CA VAL A 45 -6.76 24.63 62.54
C VAL A 45 -5.67 24.93 61.50
N GLY A 46 -4.45 25.29 61.94
CA GLY A 46 -3.34 25.55 61.02
C GLY A 46 -2.87 24.30 60.28
N GLY A 47 -3.06 23.09 60.87
CA GLY A 47 -2.82 21.79 60.16
C GLY A 47 -3.89 21.53 59.11
N ILE A 48 -5.14 21.74 59.43
CA ILE A 48 -6.26 21.58 58.46
C ILE A 48 -6.13 22.53 57.29
N ASP A 49 -5.81 23.81 57.54
CA ASP A 49 -5.61 24.76 56.44
C ASP A 49 -4.50 24.37 55.49
N ARG A 50 -3.37 23.85 56.00
CA ARG A 50 -2.25 23.33 55.16
C ARG A 50 -2.67 22.09 54.37
N PHE A 51 -3.37 21.18 55.00
CA PHE A 51 -3.94 20.01 54.35
C PHE A 51 -4.86 20.41 53.18
N LYS A 52 -5.76 21.39 53.43
CA LYS A 52 -6.66 21.89 52.40
C LYS A 52 -5.90 22.46 51.20
N LEU A 53 -4.91 23.31 51.45
CA LEU A 53 -4.08 23.93 50.40
C LEU A 53 -3.33 22.85 49.59
N TYR A 54 -2.77 21.84 50.27
CA TYR A 54 -2.06 20.78 49.60
C TYR A 54 -3.01 19.86 48.79
N MET A 55 -4.22 19.62 49.29
CA MET A 55 -5.25 18.90 48.50
C MET A 55 -5.64 19.67 47.24
N ASP A 56 -5.78 21.00 47.31
CA ASP A 56 -6.03 21.83 46.14
C ASP A 56 -4.88 21.76 45.12
N ASP A 57 -3.63 21.74 45.60
CA ASP A 57 -2.45 21.54 44.75
C ASP A 57 -2.41 20.15 44.11
N ILE A 58 -2.72 19.07 44.88
CA ILE A 58 -2.86 17.71 44.36
C ILE A 58 -3.95 17.66 43.27
N MET A 59 -5.11 18.22 43.53
CA MET A 59 -6.21 18.21 42.57
C MET A 59 -5.85 18.97 41.29
N ASN A 60 -5.18 20.12 41.39
CA ASN A 60 -4.71 20.84 40.20
C ASN A 60 -3.64 20.05 39.43
N PHE A 61 -2.79 19.28 40.12
CA PHE A 61 -1.80 18.40 39.51
C PHE A 61 -2.45 17.17 38.85
N VAL A 62 -3.36 16.51 39.51
CA VAL A 62 -4.11 15.34 38.96
C VAL A 62 -4.96 15.73 37.74
N TYR A 63 -5.61 16.90 37.77
CA TYR A 63 -6.35 17.43 36.63
C TYR A 63 -5.47 18.05 35.53
N MET A 64 -4.13 17.87 35.61
CA MET A 64 -3.16 18.40 34.64
C MET A 64 -3.20 19.92 34.46
N LYS A 65 -3.71 20.68 35.42
CA LYS A 65 -3.68 22.14 35.40
C LYS A 65 -2.29 22.68 35.71
N THR A 66 -1.48 21.89 36.43
CA THR A 66 -0.07 22.19 36.75
C THR A 66 0.82 21.01 36.37
N ASN A 67 2.05 21.30 35.93
CA ASN A 67 3.01 20.27 35.54
C ASN A 67 3.85 19.75 36.70
N ARG A 68 3.82 20.41 37.84
CA ARG A 68 4.62 20.08 39.03
C ARG A 68 3.82 20.36 40.27
N ILE A 69 4.07 19.59 41.30
CA ILE A 69 3.54 19.77 42.63
C ILE A 69 4.71 19.91 43.62
N THR A 70 4.58 20.79 44.61
CA THR A 70 5.50 20.88 45.73
C THR A 70 5.00 20.00 46.86
N LYS A 71 5.79 19.00 47.27
CA LYS A 71 5.43 18.11 48.37
C LYS A 71 5.19 18.85 49.68
N ALA A 72 4.25 18.38 50.45
CA ALA A 72 4.02 18.91 51.78
C ALA A 72 5.23 18.65 52.67
N THR A 73 5.71 19.73 53.34
CA THR A 73 6.89 19.72 54.20
C THR A 73 6.55 19.61 55.70
N TYR A 74 5.30 19.29 56.02
CA TYR A 74 4.86 19.21 57.41
C TYR A 74 5.35 17.89 58.06
N MET A 75 6.43 18.01 58.87
CA MET A 75 7.11 16.88 59.49
C MET A 75 6.77 16.72 60.98
N LYS A 76 5.51 16.86 61.42
CA LYS A 76 5.14 16.56 62.80
C LYS A 76 4.58 15.13 62.90
N ASN A 77 4.94 14.45 64.01
CA ASN A 77 4.42 13.12 64.33
C ASN A 77 3.00 13.24 64.92
N ASP A 78 2.09 13.89 64.20
CA ASP A 78 0.69 13.95 64.49
C ASP A 78 -0.10 13.31 63.31
N GLU A 79 -1.38 13.09 63.48
CA GLU A 79 -2.27 12.41 62.51
C GLU A 79 -2.25 13.13 61.14
N ILE A 80 -2.13 14.46 61.16
CA ILE A 80 -2.06 15.25 59.91
C ILE A 80 -0.72 15.04 59.22
N GLY A 81 0.38 14.98 59.92
CA GLY A 81 1.71 14.70 59.39
C GLY A 81 1.79 13.31 58.75
N LEU A 82 1.18 12.31 59.38
CA LEU A 82 1.11 10.95 58.81
C LEU A 82 0.33 10.95 57.48
N ILE A 83 -0.85 11.57 57.46
CA ILE A 83 -1.69 11.68 56.24
C ILE A 83 -0.93 12.41 55.10
N LEU A 84 -0.25 13.52 55.41
CA LEU A 84 0.54 14.26 54.42
C LEU A 84 1.74 13.49 53.88
N THR A 85 2.36 12.63 54.72
CA THR A 85 3.44 11.73 54.28
C THR A 85 2.89 10.69 53.30
N GLU A 86 1.78 10.05 53.64
CA GLU A 86 1.12 9.04 52.78
C GLU A 86 0.64 9.68 51.46
N LEU A 87 0.08 10.89 51.50
CA LEU A 87 -0.26 11.65 50.30
C LEU A 87 0.95 12.01 49.42
N ASN A 88 2.10 12.30 50.03
CA ASN A 88 3.33 12.52 49.25
C ASN A 88 3.79 11.23 48.51
N GLU A 89 3.60 10.06 49.11
CA GLU A 89 3.88 8.76 48.43
C GLU A 89 2.94 8.54 47.25
N TYR A 90 1.64 8.77 47.44
CA TYR A 90 0.67 8.70 46.32
C TYR A 90 0.93 9.69 45.20
N VAL A 91 1.39 10.90 45.55
CA VAL A 91 1.80 11.92 44.55
C VAL A 91 3.01 11.44 43.76
N ASP A 92 4.00 10.81 44.41
CA ASP A 92 5.19 10.25 43.72
C ASP A 92 4.79 9.12 42.78
N GLU A 93 3.95 8.21 43.23
CA GLU A 93 3.44 7.12 42.42
C GLU A 93 2.65 7.66 41.20
N PHE A 94 1.76 8.62 41.44
CA PHE A 94 1.00 9.26 40.37
C PHE A 94 1.90 10.02 39.38
N ASP A 95 2.90 10.75 39.85
CA ASP A 95 3.87 11.47 38.98
C ASP A 95 4.67 10.48 38.12
N THR A 96 5.07 9.37 38.70
CA THR A 96 5.77 8.29 37.98
C THR A 96 4.88 7.73 36.86
N MET A 97 3.65 7.33 37.18
CA MET A 97 2.69 6.79 36.22
C MET A 97 2.41 7.81 35.11
N ARG A 98 2.21 9.09 35.49
CA ARG A 98 1.95 10.17 34.52
C ARG A 98 3.13 10.37 33.57
N ASN A 99 4.37 10.32 34.07
CA ASN A 99 5.56 10.49 33.25
C ASN A 99 5.75 9.30 32.29
N GLU A 100 5.41 8.09 32.70
CA GLU A 100 5.34 6.93 31.81
C GLU A 100 4.30 7.11 30.71
N ASP A 101 3.09 7.54 31.07
CA ASP A 101 2.02 7.84 30.12
C ASP A 101 2.46 8.87 29.08
N ILE A 102 3.05 9.98 29.53
CA ILE A 102 3.55 11.04 28.66
C ILE A 102 4.61 10.52 27.71
N LYS A 103 5.51 9.65 28.18
CA LYS A 103 6.57 9.05 27.37
C LYS A 103 5.97 8.15 26.28
N VAL A 104 5.04 7.27 26.64
CA VAL A 104 4.36 6.41 25.66
C VAL A 104 3.59 7.25 24.64
N MET A 105 2.84 8.27 25.09
CA MET A 105 2.10 9.16 24.20
C MET A 105 3.03 9.96 23.27
N GLY A 106 4.19 10.38 23.75
CA GLY A 106 5.22 11.02 22.93
C GLY A 106 5.72 10.09 21.82
N GLU A 107 6.01 8.82 22.15
CA GLU A 107 6.38 7.82 21.15
C GLU A 107 5.25 7.53 20.17
N VAL A 108 3.99 7.44 20.64
CA VAL A 108 2.81 7.28 19.78
C VAL A 108 2.73 8.40 18.74
N ILE A 109 2.90 9.66 19.16
CA ILE A 109 2.89 10.82 18.23
C ILE A 109 3.99 10.70 17.19
N LEU A 110 5.22 10.34 17.60
CA LEU A 110 6.34 10.16 16.69
C LEU A 110 6.11 9.00 15.69
N VAL A 111 5.55 7.89 16.16
CA VAL A 111 5.24 6.74 15.31
C VAL A 111 4.13 7.07 14.32
N LEU A 112 3.09 7.79 14.74
CA LEU A 112 2.02 8.26 13.84
C LEU A 112 2.55 9.27 12.80
N ASP A 113 3.50 10.14 13.18
CA ASP A 113 4.17 11.02 12.23
C ASP A 113 4.94 10.21 11.16
N LYS A 114 5.68 9.18 11.56
CA LYS A 114 6.35 8.27 10.62
C LYS A 114 5.36 7.50 9.74
N MET A 115 4.27 7.03 10.32
CA MET A 115 3.20 6.36 9.58
C MET A 115 2.58 7.29 8.50
N SER A 116 2.39 8.57 8.82
CA SER A 116 1.89 9.57 7.84
C SER A 116 2.85 9.78 6.66
N GLN A 117 4.14 9.52 6.85
CA GLN A 117 5.19 9.54 5.83
C GLN A 117 5.32 8.21 5.06
N GLY A 118 4.47 7.21 5.35
CA GLY A 118 4.54 5.88 4.74
C GLY A 118 5.58 4.95 5.37
N ILE A 119 6.13 5.29 6.54
CA ILE A 119 7.12 4.49 7.25
C ILE A 119 6.41 3.67 8.33
N TYR A 120 6.21 2.37 8.07
CA TYR A 120 5.46 1.47 8.95
C TYR A 120 6.34 0.59 9.86
N LYS A 121 7.68 0.75 9.81
CA LYS A 121 8.63 -0.06 10.59
C LYS A 121 8.82 0.40 12.03
N CYS A 122 8.37 1.60 12.38
CA CYS A 122 8.50 2.14 13.73
C CYS A 122 7.48 1.50 14.68
N ARG A 123 7.89 1.33 15.95
CA ARG A 123 7.02 0.80 17.01
C ARG A 123 7.13 1.65 18.26
N VAL A 124 6.10 1.63 19.07
CA VAL A 124 6.12 2.21 20.43
C VAL A 124 6.72 1.18 21.36
N HIS A 125 7.84 1.52 22.01
CA HIS A 125 8.61 0.63 22.87
C HIS A 125 8.37 0.88 24.36
N SER A 126 8.17 2.15 24.75
CA SER A 126 7.92 2.51 26.16
C SER A 126 6.66 1.81 26.67
N ASP A 127 6.64 1.57 27.96
CA ASP A 127 5.50 0.93 28.63
C ASP A 127 4.88 1.87 29.66
N SER A 128 3.66 1.62 30.07
CA SER A 128 2.92 2.35 31.07
C SER A 128 2.18 1.37 31.97
N HIS A 129 2.05 1.72 33.25
CA HIS A 129 1.18 1.01 34.19
C HIS A 129 -0.32 1.26 33.92
N ASN A 130 -0.65 2.30 33.15
CA ASN A 130 -2.00 2.61 32.75
C ASN A 130 -2.48 1.62 31.68
N PHE A 131 -3.42 0.80 32.04
CA PHE A 131 -4.00 -0.24 31.18
C PHE A 131 -4.51 0.30 29.84
N MET A 132 -5.13 1.51 29.82
CA MET A 132 -5.66 2.11 28.59
C MET A 132 -4.53 2.54 27.63
N ILE A 133 -3.47 3.11 28.17
CA ILE A 133 -2.29 3.52 27.39
C ILE A 133 -1.56 2.29 26.83
N LYS A 134 -1.43 1.24 27.65
CA LYS A 134 -0.87 -0.05 27.23
C LYS A 134 -1.71 -0.67 26.10
N ALA A 135 -3.02 -0.72 26.24
CA ALA A 135 -3.90 -1.23 25.20
C ALA A 135 -3.82 -0.42 23.89
N LEU A 136 -3.69 0.92 23.97
CA LEU A 136 -3.47 1.78 22.82
C LEU A 136 -2.15 1.45 22.12
N LYS A 137 -1.05 1.34 22.87
CA LYS A 137 0.27 0.93 22.35
C LYS A 137 0.18 -0.41 21.62
N ASP A 138 -0.40 -1.42 22.27
CA ASP A 138 -0.47 -2.78 21.72
C ASP A 138 -1.31 -2.80 20.43
N MET A 139 -2.44 -2.08 20.42
CA MET A 139 -3.28 -1.97 19.23
C MET A 139 -2.57 -1.24 18.10
N LEU A 140 -1.88 -0.13 18.38
CA LEU A 140 -1.11 0.62 17.38
C LEU A 140 0.00 -0.24 16.79
N ASN A 141 0.80 -0.90 17.63
CA ASN A 141 1.88 -1.77 17.16
C ASN A 141 1.34 -2.92 16.30
N LYS A 142 0.26 -3.57 16.72
CA LYS A 142 -0.41 -4.61 15.94
C LYS A 142 -0.89 -4.10 14.58
N THR A 143 -1.50 -2.92 14.54
CA THR A 143 -1.96 -2.32 13.29
C THR A 143 -0.78 -2.02 12.34
N LEU A 144 0.34 -1.58 12.90
CA LEU A 144 1.57 -1.34 12.13
C LEU A 144 2.18 -2.64 11.62
N ASP A 145 2.18 -3.72 12.42
CA ASP A 145 2.65 -5.04 11.98
C ASP A 145 1.86 -5.55 10.77
N GLU A 146 0.53 -5.45 10.85
CA GLU A 146 -0.36 -5.86 9.77
C GLU A 146 -0.18 -4.98 8.52
N THR A 147 -0.03 -3.66 8.71
CA THR A 147 0.15 -2.72 7.59
C THR A 147 1.52 -2.92 6.92
N GLU A 148 2.60 -3.07 7.69
CA GLU A 148 3.94 -3.35 7.17
C GLU A 148 3.97 -4.66 6.38
N HIS A 149 3.35 -5.71 6.91
CA HIS A 149 3.23 -7.00 6.22
C HIS A 149 2.50 -6.84 4.89
N ASN A 150 1.34 -6.19 4.88
CA ASN A 150 0.55 -5.98 3.68
C ASN A 150 1.30 -5.16 2.61
N MET A 151 2.00 -4.10 3.02
CA MET A 151 2.82 -3.28 2.12
C MET A 151 4.01 -4.07 1.56
N THR A 152 4.62 -4.94 2.37
CA THR A 152 5.72 -5.81 1.95
C THR A 152 5.25 -6.83 0.92
N GLU A 153 4.12 -7.49 1.15
CA GLU A 153 3.51 -8.44 0.21
C GLU A 153 3.16 -7.78 -1.13
N LEU A 154 2.54 -6.60 -1.08
CA LEU A 154 2.23 -5.81 -2.28
C LEU A 154 3.50 -5.47 -3.06
N ASN A 155 4.53 -4.95 -2.37
CA ASN A 155 5.78 -4.55 -3.01
C ASN A 155 6.51 -5.75 -3.63
N ASN A 156 6.57 -6.89 -2.94
CA ASN A 156 7.21 -8.11 -3.44
C ASN A 156 6.48 -8.63 -4.69
N THR A 157 5.15 -8.64 -4.66
CA THR A 157 4.34 -9.08 -5.80
C THR A 157 4.49 -8.16 -6.99
N LEU A 158 4.42 -6.84 -6.79
CA LEU A 158 4.62 -5.86 -7.86
C LEU A 158 6.05 -5.92 -8.42
N ASN A 159 7.05 -6.15 -7.57
CA ASN A 159 8.43 -6.33 -8.01
C ASN A 159 8.61 -7.62 -8.84
N ALA A 160 7.90 -8.70 -8.52
CA ALA A 160 7.86 -9.90 -9.37
C ALA A 160 7.25 -9.56 -10.74
N TYR A 161 6.18 -8.78 -10.79
CA TYR A 161 5.53 -8.36 -12.04
C TYR A 161 6.44 -7.47 -12.90
N THR A 162 7.28 -6.62 -12.30
CA THR A 162 8.28 -5.84 -13.05
C THR A 162 9.39 -6.69 -13.67
N ASN A 163 9.56 -7.92 -13.18
CA ASN A 163 10.50 -8.90 -13.72
C ASN A 163 9.80 -10.00 -14.56
N ASP A 164 8.61 -9.70 -15.09
CA ASP A 164 7.81 -10.59 -15.94
C ASP A 164 7.37 -11.90 -15.25
N ASP A 165 7.46 -11.99 -13.91
CA ASP A 165 6.94 -13.12 -13.14
C ASP A 165 5.54 -12.83 -12.59
N PHE A 166 4.51 -13.17 -13.36
CA PHE A 166 3.10 -12.98 -13.04
C PHE A 166 2.45 -14.14 -12.29
N ARG A 167 3.24 -15.12 -11.80
CA ARG A 167 2.73 -16.30 -11.10
C ARG A 167 2.38 -16.01 -9.65
N ASN A 168 3.06 -15.05 -9.06
CA ASN A 168 2.91 -14.68 -7.67
C ASN A 168 1.63 -13.85 -7.46
N LYS A 169 0.95 -14.13 -6.35
CA LYS A 169 -0.23 -13.35 -5.92
C LYS A 169 -0.01 -12.81 -4.53
N VAL A 170 -0.58 -11.64 -4.25
CA VAL A 170 -0.64 -11.08 -2.91
C VAL A 170 -1.49 -11.99 -2.03
N SER A 171 -0.95 -12.38 -0.88
CA SER A 171 -1.69 -13.13 0.14
C SER A 171 -2.69 -12.21 0.85
N ILE A 172 -3.97 -12.57 0.83
CA ILE A 172 -5.05 -11.77 1.41
C ILE A 172 -5.41 -12.32 2.77
N ASN A 173 -5.18 -11.52 3.83
CA ASN A 173 -5.61 -11.87 5.17
C ASN A 173 -7.14 -11.79 5.28
N SER A 174 -7.76 -12.78 5.96
CA SER A 174 -9.22 -12.84 6.19
C SER A 174 -9.80 -11.67 6.99
N HIS A 175 -8.95 -10.90 7.68
CA HIS A 175 -9.35 -9.72 8.46
C HIS A 175 -9.39 -8.43 7.64
N LEU A 176 -8.82 -8.42 6.44
CA LEU A 176 -8.84 -7.25 5.56
C LEU A 176 -10.25 -6.95 5.08
N ARG A 177 -10.58 -5.65 5.03
CA ARG A 177 -11.87 -5.13 4.57
C ARG A 177 -11.66 -3.86 3.74
N ALA A 178 -12.72 -3.48 3.04
CA ALA A 178 -12.79 -2.23 2.29
C ALA A 178 -11.58 -1.99 1.36
N ASP A 179 -11.04 -0.80 1.36
CA ASP A 179 -10.09 -0.30 0.36
C ASP A 179 -8.81 -1.15 0.23
N MET A 180 -8.24 -1.61 1.33
CA MET A 180 -7.02 -2.45 1.29
C MET A 180 -7.30 -3.82 0.66
N LEU A 181 -8.44 -4.43 0.97
CA LEU A 181 -8.88 -5.68 0.34
C LEU A 181 -9.07 -5.49 -1.18
N GLU A 182 -9.68 -4.36 -1.57
CA GLU A 182 -9.89 -4.02 -2.97
C GLU A 182 -8.56 -3.85 -3.72
N VAL A 183 -7.61 -3.10 -3.13
CA VAL A 183 -6.27 -2.93 -3.71
C VAL A 183 -5.57 -4.27 -3.94
N MET A 184 -5.59 -5.17 -2.94
CA MET A 184 -4.95 -6.49 -3.08
C MET A 184 -5.62 -7.35 -4.14
N ASN A 185 -6.96 -7.34 -4.23
CA ASN A 185 -7.71 -8.03 -5.28
C ASN A 185 -7.38 -7.45 -6.67
N ASN A 186 -7.29 -6.14 -6.79
CA ASN A 186 -6.95 -5.48 -8.04
C ASN A 186 -5.53 -5.81 -8.50
N VAL A 187 -4.55 -5.89 -7.58
CA VAL A 187 -3.19 -6.34 -7.89
C VAL A 187 -3.19 -7.80 -8.36
N ASN A 188 -3.94 -8.69 -7.71
CA ASN A 188 -4.07 -10.08 -8.14
C ASN A 188 -4.73 -10.20 -9.53
N SER A 189 -5.77 -9.41 -9.79
CA SER A 189 -6.44 -9.35 -11.10
C SER A 189 -5.52 -8.81 -12.18
N LEU A 190 -4.68 -7.81 -11.86
CA LEU A 190 -3.64 -7.31 -12.76
C LEU A 190 -2.65 -8.42 -13.13
N GLY A 191 -2.19 -9.20 -12.15
CA GLY A 191 -1.30 -10.34 -12.40
C GLY A 191 -1.92 -11.40 -13.34
N ASP A 192 -3.21 -11.70 -13.13
CA ASP A 192 -3.94 -12.63 -14.01
C ASP A 192 -4.03 -12.07 -15.45
N ALA A 193 -4.35 -10.78 -15.60
CA ALA A 193 -4.43 -10.13 -16.92
C ALA A 193 -3.05 -10.09 -17.62
N LEU A 194 -1.98 -9.76 -16.91
CA LEU A 194 -0.62 -9.76 -17.45
C LEU A 194 -0.19 -11.18 -17.86
N SER A 195 -0.45 -12.20 -17.03
CA SER A 195 -0.17 -13.60 -17.34
C SER A 195 -0.91 -14.04 -18.59
N HIS A 196 -2.19 -13.68 -18.73
CA HIS A 196 -2.99 -13.98 -19.91
C HIS A 196 -2.42 -13.29 -21.17
N SER A 197 -2.08 -12.01 -21.06
CA SER A 197 -1.48 -11.24 -22.16
C SER A 197 -0.14 -11.83 -22.62
N ALA A 198 0.74 -12.21 -21.67
CA ALA A 198 2.01 -12.84 -21.98
C ALA A 198 1.84 -14.18 -22.73
N LYS A 199 0.91 -15.04 -22.27
CA LYS A 199 0.56 -16.30 -22.95
C LYS A 199 0.01 -16.08 -24.35
N SER A 200 -0.88 -15.08 -24.50
CA SER A 200 -1.43 -14.73 -25.80
C SER A 200 -0.35 -14.23 -26.76
N ASN A 201 0.56 -13.37 -26.29
CA ASN A 201 1.69 -12.88 -27.07
C ASN A 201 2.64 -14.02 -27.51
N LEU A 202 2.93 -14.97 -26.62
CA LEU A 202 3.72 -16.14 -26.95
C LEU A 202 3.05 -16.98 -28.04
N SER A 203 1.75 -17.25 -27.91
CA SER A 203 0.96 -17.97 -28.92
C SER A 203 0.95 -17.25 -30.27
N ASN A 204 0.73 -15.93 -30.25
CA ASN A 204 0.78 -15.11 -31.46
C ASN A 204 2.18 -15.12 -32.10
N GLY A 205 3.26 -15.11 -31.31
CA GLY A 205 4.61 -15.25 -31.79
C GLY A 205 4.86 -16.58 -32.49
N GLN A 206 4.39 -17.68 -31.92
CA GLN A 206 4.46 -19.03 -32.52
C GLN A 206 3.66 -19.13 -33.81
N HIS A 207 2.45 -18.54 -33.87
CA HIS A 207 1.67 -18.47 -35.09
C HIS A 207 2.38 -17.64 -36.18
N LEU A 208 2.98 -16.52 -35.79
CA LEU A 208 3.74 -15.67 -36.73
C LEU A 208 4.94 -16.41 -37.32
N GLU A 209 5.68 -17.18 -36.51
CA GLU A 209 6.79 -18.02 -36.95
C GLU A 209 6.32 -19.08 -37.96
N THR A 210 5.22 -19.81 -37.63
CA THR A 210 4.64 -20.81 -38.52
C THR A 210 4.14 -20.20 -39.83
N ASN A 211 3.46 -19.05 -39.76
CA ASN A 211 2.97 -18.35 -40.96
C ASN A 211 4.11 -17.85 -41.83
N SER A 212 5.21 -17.38 -41.21
CA SER A 212 6.40 -16.93 -41.95
C SER A 212 7.09 -18.08 -42.67
N ALA A 213 7.20 -19.26 -42.06
CA ALA A 213 7.72 -20.46 -42.71
C ALA A 213 6.84 -20.87 -43.92
N THR A 214 5.51 -20.92 -43.71
CA THR A 214 4.55 -21.25 -44.77
C THR A 214 4.62 -20.20 -45.93
N MET A 215 4.79 -18.94 -45.61
CA MET A 215 4.96 -17.88 -46.61
C MET A 215 6.24 -18.08 -47.41
N THR A 216 7.33 -18.44 -46.75
CA THR A 216 8.64 -18.74 -47.41
C THR A 216 8.48 -19.92 -48.41
N ASP A 217 7.83 -20.97 -48.01
CA ASP A 217 7.55 -22.12 -48.89
C ASP A 217 6.65 -21.73 -50.05
N SER A 218 5.63 -20.91 -49.83
CA SER A 218 4.73 -20.39 -50.86
C SER A 218 5.48 -19.52 -51.89
N VAL A 219 6.39 -18.66 -51.42
CA VAL A 219 7.25 -17.84 -52.33
C VAL A 219 8.19 -18.72 -53.16
N ASN A 220 8.82 -19.74 -52.56
CA ASN A 220 9.64 -20.69 -53.29
C ASN A 220 8.85 -21.45 -54.37
N ASN A 221 7.63 -21.95 -54.02
CA ASN A 221 6.74 -22.57 -54.97
C ASN A 221 6.30 -21.63 -56.08
N LEU A 222 6.03 -20.36 -55.80
CA LEU A 222 5.69 -19.37 -56.78
C LEU A 222 6.85 -19.10 -57.73
N ALA A 223 8.08 -18.99 -57.22
CA ALA A 223 9.30 -18.84 -58.04
C ALA A 223 9.48 -20.01 -59.00
N ASN A 224 9.32 -21.25 -58.51
CA ASN A 224 9.39 -22.46 -59.35
C ASN A 224 8.32 -22.46 -60.44
N LYS A 225 7.07 -22.13 -60.14
CA LYS A 225 5.99 -21.99 -61.13
C LYS A 225 6.27 -20.87 -62.15
N ALA A 226 6.80 -19.73 -61.70
CA ALA A 226 7.18 -18.65 -62.60
C ALA A 226 8.27 -19.07 -63.59
N ASN A 227 9.28 -19.85 -63.14
CA ASN A 227 10.30 -20.40 -64.01
C ASN A 227 9.75 -21.39 -65.02
N GLN A 228 8.84 -22.29 -64.57
CA GLN A 228 8.14 -23.21 -65.49
C GLN A 228 7.31 -22.46 -66.53
N GLN A 229 6.62 -21.42 -66.10
CA GLN A 229 5.79 -20.59 -67.02
C GLN A 229 6.66 -19.83 -68.03
N ALA A 230 7.84 -19.34 -67.59
CA ALA A 230 8.80 -18.71 -68.50
C ALA A 230 9.29 -19.67 -69.55
N ALA A 231 9.66 -20.92 -69.21
CA ALA A 231 10.06 -21.95 -70.15
C ALA A 231 8.92 -22.28 -71.16
N SER A 232 7.68 -22.44 -70.64
CA SER A 232 6.52 -22.70 -71.51
C SER A 232 6.23 -21.50 -72.48
N LEU A 233 6.49 -20.28 -72.03
CA LEU A 233 6.36 -19.10 -72.90
C LEU A 233 7.45 -19.08 -73.98
N GLU A 234 8.70 -19.50 -73.68
CA GLU A 234 9.76 -19.64 -74.67
C GLU A 234 9.39 -20.70 -75.74
N GLU A 235 8.91 -21.87 -75.31
CA GLU A 235 8.40 -22.89 -76.23
C GLU A 235 7.26 -22.39 -77.10
N THR A 236 6.31 -21.66 -76.49
CA THR A 236 5.19 -21.06 -77.26
C THR A 236 5.66 -20.02 -78.27
N ALA A 237 6.62 -19.21 -77.86
CA ALA A 237 7.24 -18.21 -78.80
C ALA A 237 7.91 -18.86 -79.97
N ALA A 238 8.71 -19.93 -79.74
CA ALA A 238 9.34 -20.73 -80.78
C ALA A 238 8.32 -21.36 -81.74
N ALA A 239 7.23 -21.95 -81.22
CA ALA A 239 6.12 -22.49 -82.01
C ALA A 239 5.41 -21.42 -82.87
N VAL A 240 5.22 -20.21 -82.32
CA VAL A 240 4.64 -19.09 -83.05
C VAL A 240 5.57 -18.62 -84.18
N GLU A 241 6.89 -18.60 -83.96
CA GLU A 241 7.88 -18.29 -85.01
C GLU A 241 7.84 -19.33 -86.12
N GLU A 242 7.78 -20.59 -85.77
CA GLU A 242 7.67 -21.69 -86.75
C GLU A 242 6.33 -21.59 -87.58
N ILE A 243 5.20 -21.39 -86.92
CA ILE A 243 3.89 -21.15 -87.58
C ILE A 243 3.99 -19.92 -88.53
N THR A 244 4.63 -18.87 -88.08
CA THR A 244 4.84 -17.66 -88.91
C THR A 244 5.64 -17.97 -90.15
N SER A 245 6.74 -18.78 -90.03
CA SER A 245 7.53 -19.24 -91.14
C SER A 245 6.72 -20.13 -92.13
N ILE A 246 5.98 -21.09 -91.61
CA ILE A 246 5.08 -21.95 -92.39
C ILE A 246 4.05 -21.09 -93.15
N THR A 247 3.43 -20.14 -92.47
CA THR A 247 2.42 -19.24 -93.04
C THR A 247 3.00 -18.46 -94.22
N ARG A 248 4.22 -17.94 -94.04
CA ARG A 248 4.92 -17.19 -95.10
C ARG A 248 5.27 -18.08 -96.31
N ASN A 249 5.73 -19.32 -96.05
CA ASN A 249 5.95 -20.34 -97.08
C ASN A 249 4.67 -20.72 -97.84
N ASN A 250 3.55 -20.87 -97.13
CA ASN A 250 2.27 -21.15 -97.71
C ASN A 250 1.77 -19.98 -98.59
N ALA A 251 1.96 -18.75 -98.17
CA ALA A 251 1.65 -17.55 -98.95
C ALA A 251 2.47 -17.52 -100.28
N ASN A 252 3.81 -17.83 -100.20
CA ASN A 252 4.66 -17.90 -101.36
C ASN A 252 4.21 -19.06 -102.30
N ASN A 253 3.88 -20.19 -101.74
CA ASN A 253 3.37 -21.31 -102.55
C ASN A 253 2.03 -21.00 -103.22
N THR A 254 1.16 -20.26 -102.55
CA THR A 254 -0.12 -19.82 -103.12
C THR A 254 0.11 -18.83 -104.33
N VAL A 255 1.09 -17.93 -104.21
CA VAL A 255 1.49 -17.08 -105.36
C VAL A 255 2.01 -17.89 -106.53
N LYS A 256 2.92 -18.88 -106.25
CA LYS A 256 3.49 -19.81 -107.31
C LYS A 256 2.31 -20.58 -108.00
N MET A 257 1.41 -21.12 -107.15
CA MET A 257 0.25 -21.84 -107.73
C MET A 257 -0.65 -20.92 -108.60
N SER A 258 -0.91 -19.69 -108.16
CA SER A 258 -1.62 -18.70 -108.99
C SER A 258 -0.94 -18.44 -110.35
N GLN A 259 0.44 -18.30 -110.28
CA GLN A 259 1.20 -18.12 -111.49
C GLN A 259 1.11 -19.34 -112.41
N LEU A 260 1.25 -20.56 -111.82
CA LEU A 260 1.08 -21.82 -112.58
C LEU A 260 -0.28 -21.94 -113.20
N GLY A 261 -1.36 -21.63 -112.41
CA GLY A 261 -2.71 -21.61 -112.90
C GLY A 261 -2.88 -20.68 -114.09
N LYS A 262 -2.29 -19.50 -114.04
CA LYS A 262 -2.28 -18.56 -115.22
C LYS A 262 -1.56 -19.15 -116.40
N LYS A 263 -0.41 -19.79 -116.22
CA LYS A 263 0.30 -20.47 -117.34
C LYS A 263 -0.49 -21.58 -117.98
N VAL A 264 -1.19 -22.38 -117.16
CA VAL A 264 -2.11 -23.43 -117.64
C VAL A 264 -3.29 -22.82 -118.44
N GLN A 265 -3.87 -21.74 -117.94
CA GLN A 265 -4.91 -21.00 -118.63
C GLN A 265 -4.43 -20.48 -119.97
N ASP A 266 -3.25 -19.87 -120.08
CA ASP A 266 -2.64 -19.37 -121.28
C ASP A 266 -2.32 -20.50 -122.29
N ALA A 267 -1.82 -21.65 -121.75
CA ALA A 267 -1.60 -22.83 -122.60
C ALA A 267 -2.89 -23.44 -123.19
N VAL A 268 -3.98 -23.50 -122.34
CA VAL A 268 -5.28 -23.96 -122.79
C VAL A 268 -5.85 -23.02 -123.87
N THR A 269 -5.75 -21.71 -123.66
CA THR A 269 -6.24 -20.71 -124.62
C THR A 269 -5.44 -20.80 -125.95
N SER A 270 -4.07 -20.97 -125.89
CA SER A 270 -3.29 -21.17 -127.08
C SER A 270 -3.61 -22.50 -127.81
N GLY A 271 -3.83 -23.62 -127.02
CA GLY A 271 -4.32 -24.86 -127.55
C GLY A 271 -5.62 -24.78 -128.25
N MET A 272 -6.58 -24.06 -127.69
CA MET A 272 -7.92 -23.78 -128.37
C MET A 272 -7.78 -23.00 -129.65
N THR A 273 -6.92 -21.99 -129.63
CA THR A 273 -6.63 -21.19 -130.80
C THR A 273 -6.01 -22.04 -131.88
N LEU A 274 -5.05 -22.90 -131.61
CA LEU A 274 -4.44 -23.80 -132.53
C LEU A 274 -5.42 -24.90 -133.07
N ALA A 275 -6.23 -25.41 -132.21
CA ALA A 275 -7.28 -26.36 -132.63
C ALA A 275 -8.32 -25.68 -133.53
N ASN A 276 -8.75 -24.49 -133.30
CA ASN A 276 -9.61 -23.70 -134.16
C ASN A 276 -8.92 -23.41 -135.51
N GLN A 277 -7.62 -22.99 -135.55
CA GLN A 277 -6.85 -22.83 -136.75
C GLN A 277 -6.72 -24.12 -137.64
N THR A 278 -6.53 -25.23 -136.88
CA THR A 278 -6.40 -26.53 -137.57
C THR A 278 -7.82 -26.94 -138.16
N SER A 279 -8.85 -26.67 -137.42
CA SER A 279 -10.27 -26.96 -137.97
C SER A 279 -10.53 -26.08 -139.18
N GLN A 280 -10.15 -24.79 -139.15
CA GLN A 280 -10.37 -23.87 -140.31
C GLN A 280 -9.42 -24.23 -141.55
N SER A 281 -8.36 -24.92 -141.39
CA SER A 281 -7.50 -25.39 -142.47
C SER A 281 -7.87 -26.75 -143.08
N MET A 282 -8.89 -27.42 -142.52
CA MET A 282 -9.43 -28.69 -143.01
C MET A 282 -10.78 -28.52 -143.72
N ASP A 283 -11.38 -27.38 -143.71
CA ASP A 283 -12.48 -26.99 -144.57
C ASP A 283 -11.99 -26.32 -145.86
#